data_a1b8561b8d937a912044ea1ba579e75d
#
_entry.id   a1b8561b8d937a912044ea1ba579e75d
#
_cell.length_a   1.000
_cell.length_b   1.000
_cell.length_c   1.000
_cell.angle_alpha   90.00
_cell.angle_beta   90.00
_cell.angle_gamma   90.00
#
_symmetry.space_group_name_H-M   'P 1'
#
loop_
_entity.id
_entity.type
_entity.pdbx_description
1 polymer ?
#
loop_
_entity_poly.entity_id
_entity_poly.type
_entity_poly.pdbx_seq_one_letter_code
_entity_poly.pdbx_strand_id
1 'polypeptide(L)'
;MNSNKAVAFFSGFPDRRFTEEIARRLEKELPVRNRIVFITACPEACQQNDEDSAGMHGMFVEYGIGFDRFCVVDSRTDPAQAQAWAREAECFFLRGGGVCAEQLQLMRDKGICDIVRDGPGMVLGVSTGSMNMGKTTVDIWESLDPFEGLGFADITMLAHFSEDDTERMRKAIPRKDAEAAMLAVMNGEEAEADGMDT
;
A
#
# COMPACT_ATOMS: atom_id res chain seq x y z
N MET A 1 14.46 -6.28 8.67
CA MET A 1 14.10 -5.64 7.39
C MET A 1 15.22 -5.79 6.40
N ASN A 2 14.93 -6.23 5.20
CA ASN A 2 15.90 -6.25 4.12
C ASN A 2 16.13 -4.80 3.68
N SER A 3 17.33 -4.24 3.91
CA SER A 3 17.65 -2.82 3.71
C SER A 3 17.53 -2.32 2.25
N ASN A 4 17.17 -3.19 1.32
CA ASN A 4 17.07 -2.90 -0.11
C ASN A 4 15.68 -3.15 -0.71
N LYS A 5 14.63 -3.29 0.12
CA LYS A 5 13.29 -3.52 -0.40
C LYS A 5 12.72 -2.21 -0.95
N ALA A 6 12.35 -2.21 -2.23
CA ALA A 6 11.66 -1.08 -2.84
C ALA A 6 10.21 -1.02 -2.34
N VAL A 7 9.78 0.15 -1.90
CA VAL A 7 8.42 0.43 -1.47
C VAL A 7 7.93 1.72 -2.11
N ALA A 8 6.64 1.80 -2.44
CA ALA A 8 6.05 3.03 -2.95
C ALA A 8 4.66 3.24 -2.33
N PHE A 9 4.39 4.48 -1.97
CA PHE A 9 3.17 4.92 -1.31
C PHE A 9 2.41 5.86 -2.25
N PHE A 10 1.14 5.57 -2.48
CA PHE A 10 0.28 6.39 -3.33
C PHE A 10 -0.99 6.76 -2.56
N SER A 11 -1.43 8.02 -2.70
CA SER A 11 -2.75 8.43 -2.21
C SER A 11 -3.87 7.86 -3.09
N GLY A 12 -3.66 7.88 -4.40
CA GLY A 12 -4.60 7.36 -5.39
C GLY A 12 -4.08 7.54 -6.81
N PHE A 13 -4.88 7.11 -7.77
CA PHE A 13 -4.63 7.30 -9.20
C PHE A 13 -5.90 7.93 -9.82
N PRO A 14 -6.00 9.28 -9.91
CA PRO A 14 -7.23 9.98 -10.31
C PRO A 14 -7.81 9.47 -11.63
N ASP A 15 -6.95 9.26 -12.63
CA ASP A 15 -7.36 8.80 -13.97
C ASP A 15 -7.22 7.28 -14.14
N ARG A 16 -7.03 6.52 -13.06
CA ARG A 16 -6.70 5.10 -13.10
C ARG A 16 -5.51 4.79 -14.00
N ARG A 17 -4.50 5.66 -13.98
CA ARG A 17 -3.28 5.59 -14.80
C ARG A 17 -2.08 5.96 -13.97
N PHE A 18 -0.93 5.39 -14.31
CA PHE A 18 0.36 5.90 -13.85
C PHE A 18 0.73 7.16 -14.66
N THR A 19 1.54 8.02 -14.05
CA THR A 19 2.30 8.99 -14.86
C THR A 19 3.45 8.28 -15.56
N GLU A 20 3.99 8.87 -16.62
CA GLU A 20 5.18 8.31 -17.30
C GLU A 20 6.38 8.15 -16.37
N GLU A 21 6.51 9.04 -15.39
CA GLU A 21 7.58 9.00 -14.42
C GLU A 21 7.43 7.82 -13.45
N ILE A 22 6.22 7.60 -12.91
CA ILE A 22 5.89 6.43 -12.09
C ILE A 22 6.15 5.16 -12.90
N ALA A 23 5.67 5.09 -14.14
CA ALA A 23 5.85 3.92 -14.99
C ALA A 23 7.33 3.60 -15.23
N ARG A 24 8.15 4.61 -15.56
CA ARG A 24 9.61 4.46 -15.75
C ARG A 24 10.31 3.99 -14.46
N ARG A 25 9.87 4.50 -13.30
CA ARG A 25 10.43 4.06 -12.02
C ARG A 25 10.04 2.62 -11.72
N LEU A 26 8.78 2.25 -11.92
CA LEU A 26 8.32 0.87 -11.74
C LEU A 26 9.02 -0.10 -12.68
N GLU A 27 9.23 0.27 -13.96
CA GLU A 27 9.97 -0.55 -14.91
C GLU A 27 11.39 -0.87 -14.42
N LYS A 28 12.07 0.13 -13.85
CA LYS A 28 13.42 -0.02 -13.31
C LYS A 28 13.46 -0.93 -12.06
N GLU A 29 12.48 -0.77 -11.16
CA GLU A 29 12.44 -1.51 -9.89
C GLU A 29 11.88 -2.94 -10.06
N LEU A 30 11.17 -3.21 -11.16
CA LEU A 30 10.51 -4.47 -11.46
C LEU A 30 11.05 -5.08 -12.77
N PRO A 31 12.34 -5.49 -12.81
CA PRO A 31 12.92 -6.09 -14.02
C PRO A 31 12.35 -7.47 -14.35
N VAL A 32 11.81 -8.18 -13.37
CA VAL A 32 11.12 -9.47 -13.48
C VAL A 32 9.67 -9.28 -13.09
N ARG A 33 8.73 -9.77 -13.89
CA ARG A 33 7.28 -9.53 -13.74
C ARG A 33 6.47 -10.79 -14.00
N ASN A 34 6.82 -11.89 -13.32
CA ASN A 34 6.06 -13.15 -13.43
C ASN A 34 4.75 -13.07 -12.65
N ARG A 35 4.78 -12.49 -11.43
CA ARG A 35 3.60 -12.45 -10.57
C ARG A 35 3.49 -11.17 -9.74
N ILE A 36 2.31 -10.55 -9.78
CA ILE A 36 1.86 -9.55 -8.82
C ILE A 36 0.74 -10.11 -7.93
N VAL A 37 0.77 -9.79 -6.64
CA VAL A 37 -0.28 -10.16 -5.68
C VAL A 37 -0.98 -8.90 -5.19
N PHE A 38 -2.27 -8.78 -5.52
CA PHE A 38 -3.15 -7.74 -4.99
C PHE A 38 -3.73 -8.19 -3.65
N ILE A 39 -3.60 -7.36 -2.62
CA ILE A 39 -4.13 -7.60 -1.28
C ILE A 39 -5.23 -6.59 -1.03
N THR A 40 -6.47 -7.06 -0.89
CA THR A 40 -7.65 -6.19 -0.79
C THR A 40 -7.79 -5.56 0.60
N ALA A 41 -8.41 -4.38 0.64
CA ALA A 41 -8.87 -3.74 1.87
C ALA A 41 -10.35 -4.02 2.18
N CYS A 42 -11.08 -4.68 1.26
CA CYS A 42 -12.47 -5.11 1.42
C CYS A 42 -12.56 -6.63 1.20
N PRO A 43 -12.20 -7.47 2.20
CA PRO A 43 -12.06 -8.92 2.00
C PRO A 43 -13.29 -9.62 1.40
N GLU A 44 -14.48 -9.18 1.76
CA GLU A 44 -15.75 -9.82 1.34
C GLU A 44 -16.28 -9.35 -0.02
N ALA A 45 -15.75 -8.27 -0.57
CA ALA A 45 -16.20 -7.71 -1.85
C ALA A 45 -15.59 -8.44 -3.07
N CYS A 46 -15.70 -9.76 -3.11
CA CYS A 46 -14.94 -10.64 -4.01
C CYS A 46 -15.03 -10.26 -5.49
N GLN A 47 -16.21 -10.00 -6.03
CA GLN A 47 -16.37 -9.61 -7.43
C GLN A 47 -15.69 -8.26 -7.71
N GLN A 48 -15.91 -7.26 -6.85
CA GLN A 48 -15.28 -5.95 -6.97
C GLN A 48 -13.76 -6.06 -6.84
N ASN A 49 -13.27 -6.96 -5.98
CA ASN A 49 -11.84 -7.21 -5.84
C ASN A 49 -11.21 -7.73 -7.13
N ASP A 50 -11.90 -8.63 -7.85
CA ASP A 50 -11.44 -9.15 -9.14
C ASP A 50 -11.43 -8.04 -10.21
N GLU A 51 -12.52 -7.27 -10.32
CA GLU A 51 -12.66 -6.18 -11.29
C GLU A 51 -11.62 -5.07 -11.07
N ASP A 52 -11.46 -4.60 -9.84
CA ASP A 52 -10.50 -3.56 -9.51
C ASP A 52 -9.05 -4.02 -9.68
N SER A 53 -8.74 -5.26 -9.30
CA SER A 53 -7.39 -5.80 -9.47
C SER A 53 -7.04 -5.97 -10.94
N ALA A 54 -7.98 -6.40 -11.77
CA ALA A 54 -7.82 -6.45 -13.21
C ALA A 54 -7.59 -5.04 -13.80
N GLY A 55 -8.36 -4.04 -13.33
CA GLY A 55 -8.17 -2.64 -13.73
C GLY A 55 -6.79 -2.10 -13.33
N MET A 56 -6.35 -2.37 -12.09
CA MET A 56 -5.02 -1.96 -11.63
C MET A 56 -3.89 -2.69 -12.39
N HIS A 57 -4.05 -3.99 -12.68
CA HIS A 57 -3.12 -4.70 -13.54
C HIS A 57 -3.07 -4.09 -14.95
N GLY A 58 -4.22 -3.65 -15.47
CA GLY A 58 -4.32 -2.93 -16.74
C GLY A 58 -3.45 -1.66 -16.79
N MET A 59 -3.27 -0.96 -15.65
CA MET A 59 -2.38 0.20 -15.58
C MET A 59 -0.91 -0.17 -15.86
N PHE A 60 -0.45 -1.34 -15.39
CA PHE A 60 0.89 -1.84 -15.72
C PHE A 60 0.99 -2.24 -17.19
N VAL A 61 -0.03 -2.91 -17.73
CA VAL A 61 -0.07 -3.35 -19.13
C VAL A 61 -0.01 -2.17 -20.09
N GLU A 62 -0.70 -1.07 -19.78
CA GLU A 62 -0.72 0.15 -20.60
C GLU A 62 0.68 0.71 -20.86
N TYR A 63 1.60 0.57 -19.92
CA TYR A 63 2.99 1.04 -20.03
C TYR A 63 3.98 -0.07 -20.40
N GLY A 64 3.50 -1.25 -20.81
CA GLY A 64 4.36 -2.37 -21.21
C GLY A 64 5.10 -3.06 -20.05
N ILE A 65 4.67 -2.79 -18.81
CA ILE A 65 5.24 -3.37 -17.58
C ILE A 65 4.26 -4.33 -16.88
N GLY A 66 3.33 -4.93 -17.63
CA GLY A 66 2.38 -5.92 -17.14
C GLY A 66 3.07 -7.16 -16.58
N PHE A 67 2.39 -7.85 -15.69
CA PHE A 67 2.83 -9.12 -15.12
C PHE A 67 2.22 -10.29 -15.89
N ASP A 68 2.93 -11.42 -15.98
CA ASP A 68 2.42 -12.63 -16.61
C ASP A 68 1.19 -13.18 -15.91
N ARG A 69 1.14 -13.02 -14.56
CA ARG A 69 0.05 -13.46 -13.69
C ARG A 69 -0.24 -12.42 -12.63
N PHE A 70 -1.51 -12.27 -12.30
CA PHE A 70 -1.90 -11.59 -11.07
C PHE A 70 -2.79 -12.49 -10.22
N CYS A 71 -2.70 -12.32 -8.91
CA CYS A 71 -3.49 -13.02 -7.92
C CYS A 71 -4.16 -12.02 -6.99
N VAL A 72 -5.35 -12.36 -6.50
CA VAL A 72 -6.11 -11.52 -5.55
C VAL A 72 -6.23 -12.27 -4.24
N VAL A 73 -5.74 -11.67 -3.15
CA VAL A 73 -5.91 -12.18 -1.80
C VAL A 73 -7.08 -11.47 -1.16
N ASP A 74 -8.14 -12.24 -0.90
CA ASP A 74 -9.37 -11.81 -0.23
C ASP A 74 -9.92 -12.95 0.67
N SER A 75 -11.18 -12.86 1.11
CA SER A 75 -11.78 -13.86 2.00
C SER A 75 -11.79 -15.26 1.40
N ARG A 76 -11.95 -15.39 0.08
CA ARG A 76 -11.98 -16.67 -0.65
C ARG A 76 -10.64 -17.41 -0.66
N THR A 77 -9.53 -16.68 -0.51
CA THR A 77 -8.19 -17.24 -0.70
C THR A 77 -7.82 -18.12 0.50
N ASP A 78 -7.46 -19.37 0.25
CA ASP A 78 -6.91 -20.26 1.28
C ASP A 78 -5.55 -19.74 1.80
N PRO A 79 -5.25 -19.83 3.12
CA PRO A 79 -4.00 -19.34 3.68
C PRO A 79 -2.75 -19.98 3.04
N ALA A 80 -2.76 -21.29 2.76
CA ALA A 80 -1.62 -21.94 2.12
C ALA A 80 -1.41 -21.42 0.68
N GLN A 81 -2.50 -21.16 -0.03
CA GLN A 81 -2.46 -20.58 -1.37
C GLN A 81 -1.95 -19.13 -1.34
N ALA A 82 -2.42 -18.30 -0.39
CA ALA A 82 -1.95 -16.93 -0.22
C ALA A 82 -0.43 -16.89 0.05
N GLN A 83 0.05 -17.75 0.94
CA GLN A 83 1.47 -17.87 1.26
C GLN A 83 2.31 -18.36 0.07
N ALA A 84 1.79 -19.31 -0.71
CA ALA A 84 2.48 -19.79 -1.92
C ALA A 84 2.62 -18.65 -2.94
N TRP A 85 1.54 -17.91 -3.21
CA TRP A 85 1.58 -16.75 -4.10
C TRP A 85 2.54 -15.67 -3.60
N ALA A 86 2.50 -15.37 -2.29
CA ALA A 86 3.36 -14.36 -1.70
C ALA A 86 4.86 -14.69 -1.78
N ARG A 87 5.24 -15.97 -1.65
CA ARG A 87 6.66 -16.39 -1.77
C ARG A 87 7.20 -16.26 -3.20
N GLU A 88 6.32 -16.28 -4.20
CA GLU A 88 6.69 -16.22 -5.62
C GLU A 88 6.42 -14.83 -6.23
N ALA A 89 5.96 -13.85 -5.46
CA ALA A 89 5.62 -12.54 -5.96
C ALA A 89 6.85 -11.64 -6.13
N GLU A 90 6.98 -11.01 -7.28
CA GLU A 90 7.91 -9.91 -7.51
C GLU A 90 7.33 -8.56 -7.06
N CYS A 91 5.99 -8.47 -6.97
CA CYS A 91 5.31 -7.26 -6.54
C CYS A 91 4.09 -7.59 -5.67
N PHE A 92 3.91 -6.84 -4.60
CA PHE A 92 2.71 -6.79 -3.81
C PHE A 92 2.02 -5.45 -4.00
N PHE A 93 0.73 -5.48 -4.22
CA PHE A 93 -0.07 -4.27 -4.33
C PHE A 93 -1.15 -4.26 -3.23
N LEU A 94 -0.91 -3.49 -2.17
CA LEU A 94 -1.88 -3.27 -1.10
C LEU A 94 -2.91 -2.27 -1.59
N ARG A 95 -4.14 -2.74 -1.80
CA ARG A 95 -5.21 -1.92 -2.36
C ARG A 95 -5.82 -0.98 -1.34
N GLY A 96 -6.46 0.06 -1.84
CA GLY A 96 -7.32 0.96 -1.08
C GLY A 96 -8.79 0.56 -1.11
N GLY A 97 -9.63 1.46 -0.62
CA GLY A 97 -11.09 1.36 -0.75
C GLY A 97 -11.80 0.63 0.38
N GLY A 98 -11.12 0.40 1.50
CA GLY A 98 -11.70 -0.27 2.67
C GLY A 98 -11.08 0.20 3.98
N VAL A 99 -11.30 -0.56 5.03
CA VAL A 99 -10.85 -0.28 6.39
C VAL A 99 -9.42 -0.80 6.60
N CYS A 100 -8.54 0.03 7.16
CA CYS A 100 -7.14 -0.34 7.40
C CYS A 100 -7.01 -1.61 8.26
N ALA A 101 -7.78 -1.71 9.32
CA ALA A 101 -7.74 -2.86 10.22
C ALA A 101 -8.17 -4.17 9.53
N GLU A 102 -9.16 -4.12 8.63
CA GLU A 102 -9.63 -5.30 7.90
C GLU A 102 -8.56 -5.86 6.96
N GLN A 103 -7.84 -5.00 6.24
CA GLN A 103 -6.73 -5.42 5.38
C GLN A 103 -5.60 -6.08 6.18
N LEU A 104 -5.20 -5.47 7.30
CA LEU A 104 -4.16 -6.04 8.16
C LEU A 104 -4.62 -7.35 8.79
N GLN A 105 -5.89 -7.44 9.21
CA GLN A 105 -6.46 -8.68 9.74
C GLN A 105 -6.46 -9.79 8.68
N LEU A 106 -6.90 -9.48 7.45
CA LEU A 106 -6.81 -10.42 6.32
C LEU A 106 -5.38 -10.95 6.14
N MET A 107 -4.39 -10.06 6.14
CA MET A 107 -2.99 -10.45 5.96
C MET A 107 -2.47 -11.34 7.10
N ARG A 108 -2.91 -11.08 8.34
CA ARG A 108 -2.59 -11.90 9.52
C ARG A 108 -3.25 -13.29 9.41
N ASP A 109 -4.53 -13.34 9.07
CA ASP A 109 -5.28 -14.59 8.94
C ASP A 109 -4.73 -15.49 7.81
N LYS A 110 -4.24 -14.87 6.73
CA LYS A 110 -3.57 -15.59 5.64
C LYS A 110 -2.08 -15.92 5.95
N GLY A 111 -1.52 -15.37 7.03
CA GLY A 111 -0.13 -15.62 7.44
C GLY A 111 0.90 -15.05 6.45
N ILE A 112 0.59 -13.92 5.82
CA ILE A 112 1.45 -13.32 4.79
C ILE A 112 2.17 -12.04 5.23
N CYS A 113 1.89 -11.49 6.41
CA CYS A 113 2.51 -10.23 6.86
C CYS A 113 4.05 -10.27 6.78
N ASP A 114 4.67 -11.30 7.36
CA ASP A 114 6.13 -11.42 7.38
C ASP A 114 6.69 -11.71 5.98
N ILE A 115 5.98 -12.50 5.16
CA ILE A 115 6.40 -12.78 3.79
C ILE A 115 6.40 -11.49 2.96
N VAL A 116 5.36 -10.67 3.09
CA VAL A 116 5.25 -9.38 2.41
C VAL A 116 6.29 -8.40 2.94
N ARG A 117 6.51 -8.35 4.26
CA ARG A 117 7.46 -7.41 4.87
C ARG A 117 8.92 -7.77 4.57
N ASP A 118 9.30 -9.04 4.72
CA ASP A 118 10.69 -9.48 4.73
C ASP A 118 11.13 -10.16 3.42
N GLY A 119 10.18 -10.54 2.56
CA GLY A 119 10.45 -11.13 1.24
C GLY A 119 11.03 -10.14 0.24
N PRO A 120 11.51 -10.60 -0.92
CA PRO A 120 12.25 -9.78 -1.90
C PRO A 120 11.35 -8.86 -2.76
N GLY A 121 10.06 -9.16 -2.89
CA GLY A 121 9.15 -8.43 -3.79
C GLY A 121 8.97 -6.96 -3.41
N MET A 122 8.83 -6.09 -4.41
CA MET A 122 8.47 -4.68 -4.23
C MET A 122 7.08 -4.57 -3.60
N VAL A 123 6.85 -3.55 -2.76
CA VAL A 123 5.53 -3.31 -2.17
C VAL A 123 5.02 -1.94 -2.61
N LEU A 124 3.85 -1.94 -3.21
CA LEU A 124 3.08 -0.75 -3.58
C LEU A 124 1.86 -0.67 -2.68
N GLY A 125 1.58 0.49 -2.14
CA GLY A 125 0.34 0.76 -1.43
C GLY A 125 -0.44 1.88 -2.10
N VAL A 126 -1.77 1.80 -2.09
CA VAL A 126 -2.64 2.88 -2.49
C VAL A 126 -3.68 3.15 -1.41
N SER A 127 -3.88 4.41 -1.02
CA SER A 127 -4.85 4.84 -0.02
C SER A 127 -4.70 4.02 1.29
N THR A 128 -5.71 3.26 1.71
CA THR A 128 -5.68 2.32 2.84
C THR A 128 -4.41 1.44 2.85
N GLY A 129 -4.04 0.91 1.68
CA GLY A 129 -2.83 0.10 1.55
C GLY A 129 -1.55 0.87 1.91
N SER A 130 -1.44 2.13 1.48
CA SER A 130 -0.32 2.99 1.85
C SER A 130 -0.29 3.29 3.35
N MET A 131 -1.45 3.56 3.95
CA MET A 131 -1.56 3.81 5.39
C MET A 131 -1.07 2.61 6.20
N ASN A 132 -1.42 1.39 5.79
CA ASN A 132 -0.99 0.15 6.43
C ASN A 132 0.51 -0.17 6.27
N MET A 133 1.19 0.44 5.31
CA MET A 133 2.63 0.25 5.12
C MET A 133 3.49 1.01 6.15
N GLY A 134 2.94 2.03 6.80
CA GLY A 134 3.62 2.75 7.88
C GLY A 134 3.88 1.87 9.10
N LYS A 135 4.71 2.35 10.03
CA LYS A 135 4.93 1.70 11.33
C LYS A 135 3.68 1.81 12.20
N THR A 136 3.04 2.96 12.15
CA THR A 136 1.78 3.23 12.86
C THR A 136 0.72 3.57 11.82
N THR A 137 -0.41 2.92 11.91
CA THR A 137 -1.60 3.18 11.10
C THR A 137 -2.63 3.92 11.94
N VAL A 138 -3.25 4.94 11.36
CA VAL A 138 -4.39 5.66 11.94
C VAL A 138 -5.46 5.78 10.87
N ASP A 139 -6.63 5.23 11.15
CA ASP A 139 -7.79 5.38 10.28
C ASP A 139 -8.76 6.37 10.92
N ILE A 140 -8.53 7.66 10.65
CA ILE A 140 -9.27 8.75 11.31
C ILE A 140 -10.76 8.78 10.97
N TRP A 141 -11.19 8.03 9.96
CA TRP A 141 -12.60 7.93 9.58
C TRP A 141 -13.32 6.84 10.37
N GLU A 142 -12.59 5.80 10.81
CA GLU A 142 -13.13 4.68 11.60
C GLU A 142 -12.87 4.85 13.10
N SER A 143 -11.61 5.14 13.47
CA SER A 143 -11.19 5.31 14.86
C SER A 143 -9.99 6.25 14.96
N LEU A 144 -9.92 6.99 16.07
CA LEU A 144 -8.74 7.80 16.40
C LEU A 144 -7.65 6.99 17.12
N ASP A 145 -7.87 5.70 17.36
CA ASP A 145 -6.92 4.84 18.05
C ASP A 145 -5.87 4.32 17.06
N PRO A 146 -4.58 4.69 17.22
CA PRO A 146 -3.53 4.18 16.37
C PRO A 146 -3.25 2.70 16.65
N PHE A 147 -2.85 1.96 15.61
CA PHE A 147 -2.45 0.57 15.71
C PHE A 147 -1.20 0.28 14.86
N GLU A 148 -0.58 -0.86 15.10
CA GLU A 148 0.64 -1.26 14.41
C GLU A 148 0.36 -1.62 12.95
N GLY A 149 1.07 -0.95 12.04
CA GLY A 149 1.08 -1.25 10.61
C GLY A 149 2.16 -2.26 10.24
N LEU A 150 2.51 -2.32 8.97
CA LEU A 150 3.51 -3.26 8.45
C LEU A 150 4.95 -2.82 8.69
N GLY A 151 5.18 -1.55 9.03
CA GLY A 151 6.48 -1.03 9.42
C GLY A 151 7.51 -0.90 8.30
N PHE A 152 7.10 -0.69 7.05
CA PHE A 152 8.02 -0.42 5.95
C PHE A 152 8.74 0.91 6.07
N ALA A 153 8.11 1.87 6.72
CA ALA A 153 8.69 3.17 7.03
C ALA A 153 8.25 3.62 8.43
N ASP A 154 9.12 4.35 9.13
CA ASP A 154 8.81 4.92 10.45
C ASP A 154 8.02 6.22 10.30
N ILE A 155 6.89 6.12 9.64
CA ILE A 155 5.94 7.20 9.36
C ILE A 155 4.54 6.76 9.72
N THR A 156 3.69 7.75 10.00
CA THR A 156 2.22 7.62 9.98
C THR A 156 1.71 8.43 8.79
N MET A 157 0.94 7.80 7.92
CA MET A 157 0.43 8.42 6.71
C MET A 157 -1.09 8.50 6.74
N LEU A 158 -1.62 9.59 6.22
CA LEU A 158 -3.04 9.73 5.91
C LEU A 158 -3.20 9.96 4.40
N ALA A 159 -3.81 9.02 3.72
CA ALA A 159 -4.19 9.18 2.31
C ALA A 159 -5.38 10.14 2.20
N HIS A 160 -5.52 10.79 1.04
CA HIS A 160 -6.61 11.75 0.76
C HIS A 160 -6.74 12.88 1.79
N PHE A 161 -5.60 13.26 2.41
CA PHE A 161 -5.57 14.31 3.42
C PHE A 161 -6.13 15.63 2.88
N SER A 162 -6.94 16.27 3.71
CA SER A 162 -7.41 17.65 3.53
C SER A 162 -7.07 18.48 4.77
N GLU A 163 -7.08 19.81 4.65
CA GLU A 163 -6.84 20.69 5.79
C GLU A 163 -7.84 20.46 6.94
N ASP A 164 -9.05 20.04 6.61
CA ASP A 164 -10.11 19.72 7.58
C ASP A 164 -9.76 18.50 8.45
N ASP A 165 -8.87 17.64 7.98
CA ASP A 165 -8.43 16.44 8.72
C ASP A 165 -7.36 16.74 9.76
N THR A 166 -6.76 17.93 9.73
CA THR A 166 -5.63 18.32 10.60
C THR A 166 -5.94 18.13 12.08
N GLU A 167 -7.12 18.56 12.53
CA GLU A 167 -7.52 18.44 13.93
C GLU A 167 -7.74 16.97 14.36
N ARG A 168 -8.27 16.13 13.47
CA ARG A 168 -8.46 14.70 13.71
C ARG A 168 -7.11 13.99 13.80
N MET A 169 -6.19 14.27 12.89
CA MET A 169 -4.83 13.73 12.92
C MET A 169 -4.09 14.12 14.19
N ARG A 170 -4.15 15.39 14.61
CA ARG A 170 -3.52 15.86 15.87
C ARG A 170 -4.06 15.17 17.11
N LYS A 171 -5.33 14.77 17.11
CA LYS A 171 -5.93 14.03 18.22
C LYS A 171 -5.49 12.57 18.22
N ALA A 172 -5.38 11.96 17.03
CA ALA A 172 -5.03 10.57 16.87
C ALA A 172 -3.53 10.28 17.13
N ILE A 173 -2.65 11.23 16.80
CA ILE A 173 -1.20 11.08 16.98
C ILE A 173 -0.78 11.83 18.25
N PRO A 174 -0.32 11.14 19.32
CA PRO A 174 0.21 11.79 20.51
C PRO A 174 1.37 12.72 20.18
N ARG A 175 1.42 13.89 20.82
CA ARG A 175 2.40 14.97 20.58
C ARG A 175 3.88 14.54 20.63
N LYS A 176 4.19 13.40 21.23
CA LYS A 176 5.57 12.87 21.32
C LYS A 176 6.08 12.23 20.04
N ASP A 177 5.16 11.84 19.16
CA ASP A 177 5.48 11.21 17.87
C ASP A 177 5.23 12.18 16.69
N ALA A 178 4.87 13.43 16.99
CA ALA A 178 4.54 14.45 16.00
C ALA A 178 5.76 15.04 15.26
N GLU A 179 6.98 14.60 15.58
CA GLU A 179 8.19 14.83 14.77
C GLU A 179 8.33 13.82 13.62
N ALA A 180 7.50 12.76 13.60
CA ALA A 180 7.39 11.91 12.44
C ALA A 180 6.69 12.68 11.32
N ALA A 181 7.40 12.95 10.25
CA ALA A 181 6.93 13.74 9.12
C ALA A 181 5.55 13.28 8.65
N MET A 182 4.54 14.16 8.71
CA MET A 182 3.28 13.98 8.00
C MET A 182 3.58 14.11 6.50
N LEU A 183 3.78 12.99 5.82
CA LEU A 183 3.90 12.96 4.38
C LEU A 183 2.48 12.97 3.80
N ALA A 184 1.95 14.14 3.49
CA ALA A 184 0.75 14.29 2.70
C ALA A 184 1.13 14.01 1.24
N VAL A 185 0.84 12.83 0.73
CA VAL A 185 0.93 12.55 -0.71
C VAL A 185 -0.33 13.11 -1.34
N MET A 186 -0.29 14.35 -1.75
CA MET A 186 -1.35 14.98 -2.56
C MET A 186 -1.24 14.43 -3.98
N ASN A 187 -2.35 13.91 -4.49
CA ASN A 187 -2.70 13.57 -5.88
C ASN A 187 -1.60 13.83 -6.93
N GLY A 188 -0.58 12.97 -6.99
CA GLY A 188 0.41 12.98 -8.09
C GLY A 188 1.42 14.12 -8.11
N GLU A 189 1.43 15.02 -7.15
CA GLU A 189 2.48 16.03 -6.98
C GLU A 189 3.48 15.55 -5.94
N GLU A 190 4.76 15.48 -6.32
CA GLU A 190 5.85 15.16 -5.41
C GLU A 190 5.96 16.24 -4.32
N ALA A 191 5.85 15.83 -3.07
CA ALA A 191 6.32 16.68 -1.98
C ALA A 191 7.85 16.62 -1.97
N GLU A 192 8.52 17.65 -2.46
CA GLU A 192 9.94 17.85 -2.20
C GLU A 192 10.11 17.98 -0.68
N ALA A 193 10.89 17.07 -0.11
CA ALA A 193 11.34 17.19 1.26
C ALA A 193 12.31 18.38 1.33
N ASP A 194 11.77 19.54 1.70
CA ASP A 194 12.60 20.69 2.03
C ASP A 194 13.47 20.32 3.23
N GLY A 195 14.79 20.24 2.97
CA GLY A 195 15.79 19.97 3.98
C GLY A 195 15.74 21.03 5.08
N MET A 196 15.41 20.62 6.27
CA MET A 196 15.75 21.38 7.48
C MET A 196 17.19 21.03 7.86
N ASP A 197 18.15 21.72 7.19
CA ASP A 197 19.45 21.99 7.75
C ASP A 197 19.31 23.18 8.74
N THR A 198 19.49 22.89 10.00
CA THR A 198 20.35 23.63 10.97
C THR A 198 20.24 22.99 12.36
#